data_938f91472d8349fbe426f887e1dedd4c
#
_entry.id   938f91472d8349fbe426f887e1dedd4c
#
_cell.length_a   1.000
_cell.length_b   1.000
_cell.length_c   1.000
_cell.angle_alpha   90.00
_cell.angle_beta   90.00
_cell.angle_gamma   90.00
#
_symmetry.space_group_name_H-M   'P 1'
#
loop_
_entity.id
_entity.type
_entity.pdbx_description
1 polymer ?
#
loop_
_entity_poly.entity_id
_entity_poly.type
_entity_poly.pdbx_seq_one_letter_code
_entity_poly.pdbx_strand_id
1 'polypeptide(L)'
;DDLVDKSFYIGIHSFTNEKNYEILIYDWRAPISSMFYDFEVGKAFFTAPIGKIDGEVSLKRQYKIRNSIMEYMIESSININDDVLQKELSSTSDEKMKNIVATIQKEQNFIIRNDTSNVLIIQGVAGSGKTSIALHRVAFLLYKYKKTLNSKNILIISPNKVFADYISSVLPELGEEEILEVGF
;
A
#
# COMPACT_ATOMS: atom_id res chain seq x y z
N ASP A 1 -27.95 -17.13 8.24
CA ASP A 1 -26.64 -16.99 7.61
C ASP A 1 -25.64 -16.84 8.74
N ASP A 2 -24.90 -17.92 9.03
CA ASP A 2 -23.86 -17.90 10.04
C ASP A 2 -22.72 -17.00 9.54
N LEU A 3 -22.50 -15.89 10.26
CA LEU A 3 -21.36 -15.01 10.04
C LEU A 3 -20.09 -15.83 10.33
N VAL A 4 -19.34 -16.17 9.29
CA VAL A 4 -18.08 -16.88 9.43
C VAL A 4 -16.97 -15.83 9.58
N ASP A 5 -16.37 -15.76 10.77
CA ASP A 5 -15.18 -14.96 10.99
C ASP A 5 -14.03 -15.47 10.13
N LYS A 6 -13.49 -14.60 9.30
CA LYS A 6 -12.38 -14.91 8.41
C LYS A 6 -11.24 -13.91 8.60
N SER A 7 -10.04 -14.45 8.85
CA SER A 7 -8.83 -13.64 8.94
C SER A 7 -8.21 -13.43 7.55
N PHE A 8 -7.84 -12.18 7.27
CA PHE A 8 -7.14 -11.78 6.06
C PHE A 8 -5.80 -11.16 6.43
N TYR A 9 -4.72 -11.73 5.93
CA TYR A 9 -3.38 -11.19 6.11
C TYR A 9 -3.00 -10.40 4.87
N ILE A 10 -2.48 -9.19 5.07
CA ILE A 10 -2.12 -8.25 4.00
C ILE A 10 -0.61 -8.01 4.07
N GLY A 11 0.06 -8.12 2.94
CA GLY A 11 1.50 -7.88 2.80
C GLY A 11 1.84 -7.11 1.52
N ILE A 12 3.12 -6.84 1.33
CA ILE A 12 3.64 -6.16 0.13
C ILE A 12 3.37 -7.01 -1.12
N HIS A 13 3.49 -8.34 -0.98
CA HIS A 13 3.21 -9.30 -2.05
C HIS A 13 2.17 -10.30 -1.59
N SER A 14 1.45 -10.89 -2.56
CA SER A 14 0.61 -12.04 -2.27
C SER A 14 1.47 -13.28 -2.02
N PHE A 15 1.00 -14.13 -1.12
CA PHE A 15 1.56 -15.46 -0.90
C PHE A 15 0.46 -16.50 -0.97
N THR A 16 0.65 -17.50 -1.80
CA THR A 16 -0.33 -18.54 -2.08
C THR A 16 0.25 -19.91 -1.73
N ASN A 17 -0.53 -20.74 -1.10
CA ASN A 17 -0.18 -22.13 -0.84
C ASN A 17 -0.17 -22.91 -2.17
N GLU A 18 0.98 -23.45 -2.54
CA GLU A 18 1.19 -24.14 -3.82
C GLU A 18 0.35 -25.43 -3.96
N LYS A 19 -0.07 -26.05 -2.84
CA LYS A 19 -0.80 -27.32 -2.86
C LYS A 19 -2.30 -27.15 -3.15
N ASN A 20 -2.91 -26.11 -2.59
CA ASN A 20 -4.37 -25.91 -2.67
C ASN A 20 -4.77 -24.56 -3.28
N TYR A 21 -3.78 -23.77 -3.72
CA TYR A 21 -3.96 -22.41 -4.29
C TYR A 21 -4.68 -21.44 -3.36
N GLU A 22 -4.69 -21.70 -2.06
CA GLU A 22 -5.25 -20.80 -1.07
C GLU A 22 -4.36 -19.58 -0.90
N ILE A 23 -4.93 -18.38 -0.94
CA ILE A 23 -4.20 -17.13 -0.69
C ILE A 23 -4.03 -17.00 0.82
N LEU A 24 -2.79 -17.11 1.29
CA LEU A 24 -2.42 -16.95 2.69
C LEU A 24 -2.13 -15.50 3.05
N ILE A 25 -1.55 -14.73 2.11
CA ILE A 25 -1.30 -13.30 2.27
C ILE A 25 -1.83 -12.60 1.02
N TYR A 26 -2.66 -11.60 1.21
CA TYR A 26 -3.17 -10.76 0.13
C TYR A 26 -2.21 -9.61 -0.14
N ASP A 27 -2.00 -9.30 -1.40
CA ASP A 27 -1.28 -8.09 -1.81
C ASP A 27 -2.00 -6.84 -1.30
N TRP A 28 -1.27 -5.86 -0.81
CA TRP A 28 -1.85 -4.60 -0.31
C TRP A 28 -2.68 -3.86 -1.36
N ARG A 29 -2.41 -4.08 -2.65
CA ARG A 29 -3.12 -3.49 -3.79
C ARG A 29 -4.44 -4.20 -4.10
N ALA A 30 -4.64 -5.42 -3.61
CA ALA A 30 -5.86 -6.17 -3.84
C ALA A 30 -7.12 -5.43 -3.34
N PRO A 31 -8.28 -5.63 -3.99
CA PRO A 31 -9.51 -4.95 -3.59
C PRO A 31 -9.88 -5.15 -2.12
N ILE A 32 -9.78 -6.37 -1.60
CA ILE A 32 -10.10 -6.68 -0.20
C ILE A 32 -9.17 -5.96 0.78
N SER A 33 -7.92 -5.72 0.39
CA SER A 33 -6.94 -5.03 1.24
C SER A 33 -7.31 -3.58 1.51
N SER A 34 -8.18 -2.96 0.68
CA SER A 34 -8.66 -1.60 0.92
C SER A 34 -9.43 -1.47 2.23
N MET A 35 -10.08 -2.54 2.69
CA MET A 35 -10.81 -2.53 3.96
C MET A 35 -9.92 -2.15 5.14
N PHE A 36 -8.66 -2.58 5.13
CA PHE A 36 -7.71 -2.23 6.18
C PHE A 36 -7.41 -0.72 6.23
N TYR A 37 -7.33 -0.06 5.09
CA TYR A 37 -6.96 1.35 4.97
C TYR A 37 -8.16 2.29 5.08
N ASP A 38 -9.32 1.89 4.55
CA ASP A 38 -10.48 2.76 4.38
C ASP A 38 -11.44 2.73 5.59
N PHE A 39 -11.43 1.63 6.35
CA PHE A 39 -12.41 1.41 7.41
C PHE A 39 -11.74 1.14 8.76
N GLU A 40 -12.39 1.61 9.81
CA GLU A 40 -12.12 1.20 11.18
C GLU A 40 -12.89 -0.10 11.51
N VAL A 41 -12.80 -0.57 12.76
CA VAL A 41 -13.62 -1.68 13.27
C VAL A 41 -15.10 -1.32 13.13
N GLY A 42 -15.89 -2.25 12.61
CA GLY A 42 -17.31 -2.08 12.30
C GLY A 42 -17.65 -2.33 10.83
N LYS A 43 -18.75 -1.78 10.37
CA LYS A 43 -19.25 -1.99 9.01
C LYS A 43 -18.25 -1.51 7.95
N ALA A 44 -17.96 -2.37 6.99
CA ALA A 44 -16.99 -2.12 5.94
C ALA A 44 -17.44 -2.77 4.63
N PHE A 45 -16.82 -2.37 3.52
CA PHE A 45 -17.03 -3.00 2.22
C PHE A 45 -15.79 -2.86 1.34
N PHE A 46 -15.73 -3.66 0.30
CA PHE A 46 -14.79 -3.46 -0.79
C PHE A 46 -15.44 -3.75 -2.14
N THR A 47 -14.88 -3.21 -3.20
CA THR A 47 -15.38 -3.42 -4.56
C THR A 47 -14.51 -4.43 -5.28
N ALA A 48 -15.05 -5.63 -5.51
CA ALA A 48 -14.44 -6.67 -6.33
C ALA A 48 -14.95 -6.60 -7.78
N PRO A 49 -14.33 -7.31 -8.73
CA PRO A 49 -14.83 -7.40 -10.11
C PRO A 49 -16.27 -7.88 -10.22
N ILE A 50 -16.75 -8.64 -9.24
CA ILE A 50 -18.14 -9.15 -9.17
C ILE A 50 -19.13 -8.15 -8.54
N GLY A 51 -18.64 -6.99 -8.07
CA GLY A 51 -19.45 -5.95 -7.43
C GLY A 51 -19.01 -5.63 -6.01
N LYS A 52 -19.84 -4.86 -5.30
CA LYS A 52 -19.64 -4.47 -3.91
C LYS A 52 -19.87 -5.67 -2.99
N ILE A 53 -18.94 -5.90 -2.08
CA ILE A 53 -19.03 -6.93 -1.04
C ILE A 53 -19.04 -6.21 0.30
N ASP A 54 -20.15 -6.31 1.01
CA ASP A 54 -20.34 -5.75 2.34
C ASP A 54 -19.94 -6.76 3.42
N GLY A 55 -19.46 -6.25 4.57
CA GLY A 55 -19.06 -7.06 5.71
C GLY A 55 -18.84 -6.21 6.95
N GLU A 56 -18.15 -6.77 7.92
CA GLU A 56 -17.77 -6.10 9.15
C GLU A 56 -16.32 -6.45 9.50
N VAL A 57 -15.55 -5.43 9.88
CA VAL A 57 -14.22 -5.61 10.44
C VAL A 57 -14.35 -5.74 11.95
N SER A 58 -14.14 -6.93 12.48
CA SER A 58 -14.20 -7.20 13.93
C SER A 58 -12.89 -6.86 14.63
N LEU A 59 -11.77 -6.94 13.91
CA LEU A 59 -10.44 -6.76 14.46
C LEU A 59 -9.47 -6.26 13.40
N LYS A 60 -8.61 -5.30 13.77
CA LYS A 60 -7.47 -4.86 12.95
C LYS A 60 -6.19 -4.99 13.76
N ARG A 61 -5.17 -5.58 13.14
CA ARG A 61 -3.83 -5.69 13.71
C ARG A 61 -2.78 -5.33 12.67
N GLN A 62 -1.77 -4.62 13.10
CA GLN A 62 -0.59 -4.34 12.29
C GLN A 62 0.65 -4.92 12.97
N TYR A 63 1.47 -5.59 12.17
CA TYR A 63 2.68 -6.27 12.64
C TYR A 63 3.90 -5.64 12.00
N LYS A 64 4.96 -5.43 12.78
CA LYS A 64 6.31 -5.20 12.27
C LYS A 64 7.12 -6.45 12.45
N ILE A 65 7.50 -7.06 11.34
CA ILE A 65 8.30 -8.28 11.31
C ILE A 65 9.59 -7.99 10.55
N ARG A 66 10.74 -8.23 11.16
CA ARG A 66 12.05 -8.11 10.54
C ARG A 66 12.86 -9.37 10.81
N ASN A 67 13.48 -9.92 9.76
CA ASN A 67 14.29 -11.16 9.86
C ASN A 67 13.54 -12.30 10.57
N SER A 68 12.27 -12.50 10.27
CA SER A 68 11.37 -13.50 10.89
C SER A 68 11.10 -13.29 12.39
N ILE A 69 11.48 -12.14 12.95
CA ILE A 69 11.21 -11.77 14.35
C ILE A 69 10.14 -10.67 14.35
N MET A 70 9.09 -10.88 15.15
CA MET A 70 8.07 -9.86 15.38
C MET A 70 8.62 -8.81 16.35
N GLU A 71 8.86 -7.60 15.85
CA GLU A 71 9.36 -6.47 16.66
C GLU A 71 8.25 -5.88 17.51
N TYR A 72 7.06 -5.69 16.91
CA TYR A 72 5.86 -5.28 17.64
C TYR A 72 4.58 -5.65 16.88
N MET A 73 3.47 -5.61 17.61
CA MET A 73 2.12 -5.71 17.10
C MET A 73 1.28 -4.58 17.71
N ILE A 74 0.49 -3.94 16.87
CA ILE A 74 -0.48 -2.93 17.28
C ILE A 74 -1.87 -3.47 16.94
N GLU A 75 -2.73 -3.53 17.93
CA GLU A 75 -4.15 -3.80 17.78
C GLU A 75 -4.89 -2.50 18.02
N SER A 76 -5.76 -2.10 17.12
CA SER A 76 -6.48 -0.84 17.26
C SER A 76 -7.94 -0.98 16.93
N SER A 77 -8.71 -0.31 17.74
CA SER A 77 -10.06 0.12 17.43
C SER A 77 -10.14 1.56 16.88
N ILE A 78 -9.06 2.35 16.99
CA ILE A 78 -9.03 3.78 16.61
C ILE A 78 -7.60 4.17 16.21
N ASN A 79 -7.39 4.63 14.96
CA ASN A 79 -6.15 5.26 14.43
C ASN A 79 -4.82 4.49 14.57
N ILE A 80 -4.76 3.23 14.13
CA ILE A 80 -3.51 2.45 14.07
C ILE A 80 -2.40 3.17 13.30
N ASN A 81 -2.78 3.88 12.24
CA ASN A 81 -1.80 4.44 11.31
C ASN A 81 -0.95 5.54 11.96
N ASP A 82 -1.50 6.33 12.87
CA ASP A 82 -0.76 7.41 13.51
C ASP A 82 0.27 6.88 14.51
N ASP A 83 -0.06 5.84 15.29
CA ASP A 83 0.88 5.24 16.24
C ASP A 83 2.04 4.52 15.55
N VAL A 84 1.76 3.82 14.44
CA VAL A 84 2.79 3.17 13.63
C VAL A 84 3.65 4.21 12.95
N LEU A 85 3.03 5.22 12.34
CA LEU A 85 3.74 6.32 11.69
C LEU A 85 4.62 7.07 12.69
N GLN A 86 4.13 7.34 13.90
CA GLN A 86 4.90 7.99 14.95
C GLN A 86 6.10 7.15 15.38
N LYS A 87 5.95 5.83 15.56
CA LYS A 87 7.06 4.90 15.86
C LYS A 87 8.07 4.86 14.72
N GLU A 88 7.61 4.77 13.48
CA GLU A 88 8.48 4.74 12.31
C GLU A 88 9.23 6.07 12.12
N LEU A 89 8.59 7.21 12.34
CA LEU A 89 9.24 8.52 12.27
C LEU A 89 10.27 8.74 13.38
N SER A 90 10.21 8.01 14.48
CA SER A 90 11.20 8.08 15.57
C SER A 90 12.46 7.25 15.31
N SER A 91 12.47 6.40 14.28
CA SER A 91 13.63 5.59 13.89
C SER A 91 14.67 6.40 13.09
N THR A 92 15.88 5.84 12.86
CA THR A 92 16.97 6.51 12.15
C THR A 92 16.66 6.80 10.68
N SER A 93 17.30 7.82 10.08
CA SER A 93 16.89 8.42 8.80
C SER A 93 16.86 7.48 7.60
N ASP A 94 17.76 6.51 7.48
CA ASP A 94 17.77 5.57 6.36
C ASP A 94 16.66 4.50 6.45
N GLU A 95 16.25 4.17 7.67
CA GLU A 95 15.10 3.31 7.90
C GLU A 95 13.77 4.06 7.76
N LYS A 96 13.75 5.36 8.01
CA LYS A 96 12.54 6.19 7.93
C LYS A 96 11.88 6.15 6.55
N MET A 97 12.66 6.24 5.48
CA MET A 97 12.11 6.25 4.12
C MET A 97 11.55 4.89 3.71
N LYS A 98 12.21 3.79 4.09
CA LYS A 98 11.72 2.42 3.83
C LYS A 98 10.44 2.12 4.58
N ASN A 99 10.31 2.67 5.77
CA ASN A 99 9.18 2.41 6.66
C ASN A 99 7.95 3.27 6.35
N ILE A 100 8.12 4.47 5.80
CA ILE A 100 7.01 5.29 5.27
C ILE A 100 6.30 4.57 4.13
N VAL A 101 7.01 3.80 3.31
CA VAL A 101 6.42 2.94 2.28
C VAL A 101 5.45 1.90 2.86
N ALA A 102 5.71 1.43 4.09
CA ALA A 102 4.86 0.43 4.74
C ALA A 102 3.59 1.02 5.39
N THR A 103 3.48 2.35 5.49
CA THR A 103 2.41 3.01 6.25
C THR A 103 1.58 3.91 5.34
N ILE A 104 0.44 3.42 4.91
CA ILE A 104 -0.51 4.18 4.08
C ILE A 104 -1.66 4.64 4.96
N GLN A 105 -1.88 5.95 5.04
CA GLN A 105 -3.03 6.53 5.72
C GLN A 105 -4.28 6.49 4.83
N LYS A 106 -5.46 6.61 5.43
CA LYS A 106 -6.74 6.55 4.72
C LYS A 106 -6.85 7.56 3.57
N GLU A 107 -6.44 8.80 3.81
CA GLU A 107 -6.44 9.87 2.82
C GLU A 107 -5.48 9.57 1.66
N GLN A 108 -4.31 9.00 1.99
CA GLN A 108 -3.33 8.56 0.99
C GLN A 108 -3.89 7.40 0.17
N ASN A 109 -4.52 6.42 0.82
CA ASN A 109 -5.11 5.27 0.13
C ASN A 109 -6.19 5.70 -0.87
N PHE A 110 -7.02 6.68 -0.52
CA PHE A 110 -8.00 7.24 -1.45
C PHE A 110 -7.33 7.83 -2.71
N ILE A 111 -6.25 8.58 -2.56
CA ILE A 111 -5.49 9.16 -3.68
C ILE A 111 -4.80 8.06 -4.51
N ILE A 112 -4.17 7.09 -3.86
CA ILE A 112 -3.46 5.98 -4.49
C ILE A 112 -4.42 5.17 -5.38
N ARG A 113 -5.62 4.88 -4.88
CA ARG A 113 -6.61 4.02 -5.57
C ARG A 113 -7.54 4.77 -6.53
N ASN A 114 -7.44 6.10 -6.61
CA ASN A 114 -8.20 6.87 -7.60
C ASN A 114 -7.69 6.55 -9.01
N ASP A 115 -8.48 5.88 -9.81
CA ASP A 115 -8.18 5.51 -11.20
C ASP A 115 -9.13 6.13 -12.22
N THR A 116 -10.03 6.99 -11.78
CA THR A 116 -11.00 7.66 -12.64
C THR A 116 -10.50 9.00 -13.19
N SER A 117 -9.50 9.61 -12.53
CA SER A 117 -8.96 10.91 -12.91
C SER A 117 -7.88 10.77 -13.97
N ASN A 118 -8.07 11.41 -15.13
CA ASN A 118 -7.04 11.49 -16.17
C ASN A 118 -5.82 12.34 -15.74
N VAL A 119 -6.04 13.32 -14.89
CA VAL A 119 -5.00 14.18 -14.31
C VAL A 119 -5.20 14.24 -12.80
N LEU A 120 -4.15 14.03 -12.05
CA LEU A 120 -4.13 14.12 -10.61
C LEU A 120 -3.01 15.06 -10.17
N ILE A 121 -3.35 16.10 -9.41
CA ILE A 121 -2.39 17.02 -8.82
C ILE A 121 -2.35 16.76 -7.32
N ILE A 122 -1.17 16.39 -6.79
CA ILE A 122 -0.95 16.14 -5.36
C ILE A 122 -0.23 17.36 -4.78
N GLN A 123 -0.93 18.10 -3.92
CA GLN A 123 -0.40 19.28 -3.24
C GLN A 123 -0.23 19.01 -1.74
N GLY A 124 0.79 19.58 -1.15
CA GLY A 124 1.07 19.45 0.29
C GLY A 124 2.41 20.09 0.63
N VAL A 125 2.67 20.29 1.92
CA VAL A 125 3.93 20.82 2.44
C VAL A 125 5.11 19.89 2.17
N ALA A 126 6.33 20.39 2.29
CA ALA A 126 7.52 19.55 2.19
C ALA A 126 7.47 18.43 3.25
N GLY A 127 7.83 17.21 2.88
CA GLY A 127 7.80 16.05 3.79
C GLY A 127 6.41 15.40 3.98
N SER A 128 5.34 15.88 3.35
CA SER A 128 3.98 15.30 3.47
C SER A 128 3.77 13.97 2.71
N GLY A 129 4.82 13.36 2.17
CA GLY A 129 4.72 12.07 1.49
C GLY A 129 4.20 12.11 0.05
N LYS A 130 4.13 13.28 -0.62
CA LYS A 130 3.61 13.40 -2.00
C LYS A 130 4.26 12.42 -2.98
N THR A 131 5.58 12.30 -2.93
CA THR A 131 6.33 11.38 -3.79
C THR A 131 5.99 9.93 -3.48
N SER A 132 5.93 9.58 -2.19
CA SER A 132 5.54 8.25 -1.74
C SER A 132 4.14 7.88 -2.25
N ILE A 133 3.18 8.79 -2.14
CA ILE A 133 1.81 8.60 -2.66
C ILE A 133 1.84 8.38 -4.18
N ALA A 134 2.62 9.18 -4.92
CA ALA A 134 2.73 9.03 -6.37
C ALA A 134 3.29 7.67 -6.77
N LEU A 135 4.34 7.18 -6.09
CA LEU A 135 4.95 5.88 -6.35
C LEU A 135 4.02 4.71 -5.99
N HIS A 136 3.34 4.78 -4.85
CA HIS A 136 2.32 3.78 -4.50
C HIS A 136 1.17 3.76 -5.51
N ARG A 137 0.76 4.94 -6.03
CA ARG A 137 -0.25 5.00 -7.09
C ARG A 137 0.24 4.32 -8.38
N VAL A 138 1.48 4.55 -8.78
CA VAL A 138 2.08 3.86 -9.93
C VAL A 138 2.04 2.34 -9.71
N ALA A 139 2.49 1.86 -8.57
CA ALA A 139 2.45 0.44 -8.22
C ALA A 139 1.00 -0.12 -8.22
N PHE A 140 0.05 0.64 -7.67
CA PHE A 140 -1.36 0.25 -7.70
C PHE A 140 -1.91 0.15 -9.14
N LEU A 141 -1.62 1.11 -10.00
CA LEU A 141 -2.09 1.11 -11.39
C LEU A 141 -1.47 -0.04 -12.19
N LEU A 142 -0.19 -0.33 -12.02
CA LEU A 142 0.47 -1.49 -12.62
C LEU A 142 -0.18 -2.81 -12.19
N TYR A 143 -0.47 -2.96 -10.90
CA TYR A 143 -1.17 -4.12 -10.38
C TYR A 143 -2.59 -4.24 -10.95
N LYS A 144 -3.36 -3.15 -10.93
CA LYS A 144 -4.76 -3.13 -11.36
C LYS A 144 -4.89 -3.41 -12.87
N TYR A 145 -4.03 -2.81 -13.67
CA TYR A 145 -4.07 -2.88 -15.12
C TYR A 145 -2.99 -3.78 -15.72
N LYS A 146 -2.49 -4.76 -14.97
CA LYS A 146 -1.39 -5.66 -15.39
C LYS A 146 -1.55 -6.37 -16.73
N LYS A 147 -2.76 -6.40 -17.31
CA LYS A 147 -3.01 -6.95 -18.64
C LYS A 147 -2.71 -5.96 -19.77
N THR A 148 -2.73 -4.67 -19.49
CA THR A 148 -2.62 -3.59 -20.48
C THR A 148 -1.55 -2.57 -20.16
N LEU A 149 -1.10 -2.51 -18.91
CA LEU A 149 -0.07 -1.58 -18.42
C LEU A 149 1.12 -2.35 -17.85
N ASN A 150 2.32 -1.93 -18.20
CA ASN A 150 3.58 -2.45 -17.67
C ASN A 150 4.58 -1.30 -17.43
N SER A 151 5.74 -1.59 -16.86
CA SER A 151 6.77 -0.60 -16.53
C SER A 151 7.21 0.26 -17.73
N LYS A 152 7.21 -0.29 -18.95
CA LYS A 152 7.59 0.42 -20.19
C LYS A 152 6.57 1.45 -20.68
N ASN A 153 5.34 1.40 -20.16
CA ASN A 153 4.28 2.35 -20.48
C ASN A 153 4.25 3.55 -19.52
N ILE A 154 5.16 3.59 -18.54
CA ILE A 154 5.23 4.64 -17.52
C ILE A 154 6.52 5.42 -17.70
N LEU A 155 6.42 6.73 -17.62
CA LEU A 155 7.55 7.64 -17.60
C LEU A 155 7.49 8.48 -16.34
N ILE A 156 8.58 8.51 -15.58
CA ILE A 156 8.76 9.39 -14.44
C ILE A 156 9.74 10.50 -14.83
N ILE A 157 9.31 11.74 -14.63
CA ILE A 157 10.14 12.91 -14.87
C ILE A 157 10.52 13.50 -13.52
N SER A 158 11.82 13.49 -13.20
CA SER A 158 12.33 13.94 -11.92
C SER A 158 13.17 15.22 -12.04
N PRO A 159 13.23 16.06 -10.98
CA PRO A 159 13.96 17.32 -11.04
C PRO A 159 15.49 17.15 -10.97
N ASN A 160 15.99 16.03 -10.50
CA ASN A 160 17.42 15.76 -10.39
C ASN A 160 17.73 14.28 -10.16
N LYS A 161 19.01 13.92 -10.35
CA LYS A 161 19.49 12.54 -10.24
C LYS A 161 19.30 11.89 -8.85
N VAL A 162 19.46 12.67 -7.77
CA VAL A 162 19.30 12.13 -6.39
C VAL A 162 17.85 11.66 -6.18
N PHE A 163 16.90 12.40 -6.75
CA PHE A 163 15.50 12.04 -6.69
C PHE A 163 15.20 10.81 -7.56
N ALA A 164 15.89 10.69 -8.70
CA ALA A 164 15.88 9.54 -9.57
C ALA A 164 16.30 8.27 -8.85
N ASP A 165 17.47 8.30 -8.24
CA ASP A 165 18.04 7.17 -7.50
C ASP A 165 17.09 6.73 -6.35
N TYR A 166 16.42 7.67 -5.70
CA TYR A 166 15.40 7.37 -4.68
C TYR A 166 14.20 6.62 -5.28
N ILE A 167 13.65 7.09 -6.40
CA ILE A 167 12.52 6.44 -7.07
C ILE A 167 12.86 5.02 -7.48
N SER A 168 14.04 4.83 -8.07
CA SER A 168 14.52 3.52 -8.50
C SER A 168 14.69 2.53 -7.35
N SER A 169 14.96 3.00 -6.13
CA SER A 169 15.07 2.14 -4.95
C SER A 169 13.71 1.77 -4.36
N VAL A 170 12.71 2.64 -4.47
CA VAL A 170 11.39 2.43 -3.83
C VAL A 170 10.47 1.52 -4.63
N LEU A 171 10.46 1.61 -5.96
CA LEU A 171 9.56 0.82 -6.80
C LEU A 171 9.72 -0.70 -6.63
N PRO A 172 10.95 -1.27 -6.60
CA PRO A 172 11.13 -2.68 -6.30
C PRO A 172 10.61 -3.08 -4.90
N GLU A 173 10.71 -2.19 -3.90
CA GLU A 173 10.15 -2.44 -2.56
C GLU A 173 8.61 -2.51 -2.58
N LEU A 174 7.97 -1.87 -3.56
CA LEU A 174 6.52 -1.95 -3.79
C LEU A 174 6.09 -3.14 -4.66
N GLY A 175 7.06 -3.96 -5.10
CA GLY A 175 6.81 -5.15 -5.91
C GLY A 175 6.76 -4.90 -7.40
N GLU A 176 7.35 -3.80 -7.88
CA GLU A 176 7.34 -3.43 -9.28
C GLU A 176 8.74 -3.51 -9.89
N GLU A 177 8.79 -3.65 -11.23
CA GLU A 177 10.03 -3.56 -12.00
C GLU A 177 10.50 -2.10 -12.11
N GLU A 178 11.75 -1.94 -12.52
CA GLU A 178 12.30 -0.61 -12.83
C GLU A 178 11.48 0.09 -13.91
N ILE A 179 11.23 1.37 -13.72
CA ILE A 179 10.47 2.24 -14.62
C ILE A 179 11.44 3.24 -15.27
N LEU A 180 11.16 3.60 -16.54
CA LEU A 180 11.95 4.60 -17.23
C LEU A 180 11.82 5.95 -16.52
N GLU A 181 12.97 6.50 -16.17
CA GLU A 181 13.09 7.80 -15.55
C GLU A 181 13.94 8.75 -16.40
N VAL A 182 13.50 10.01 -16.47
CA VAL A 182 14.20 11.08 -17.18
C VAL A 182 14.30 12.29 -16.25
N GLY A 183 15.51 12.81 -16.11
CA GLY A 183 15.74 14.10 -15.45
C GLY A 183 15.49 15.28 -16.39
N PHE A 184 15.20 16.44 -15.83
CA PHE A 184 15.22 17.70 -16.56
C PHE A 184 16.64 18.12 -16.89
#